data_3de44518a155e797c3c06b04dfd5f76d
#
_entry.id   3de44518a155e797c3c06b04dfd5f76d
#
_cell.length_a   1.000
_cell.length_b   1.000
_cell.length_c   1.000
_cell.angle_alpha   90.00
_cell.angle_beta   90.00
_cell.angle_gamma   90.00
#
_symmetry.space_group_name_H-M   'P 1'
#
loop_
_entity.id
_entity.type
_entity.pdbx_description
1 polymer ?
#
loop_
_entity_poly.entity_id
_entity_poly.type
_entity_poly.pdbx_seq_one_letter_code
_entity_poly.pdbx_strand_id
1 'polypeptide(L)'
;KVSSKEVSVKIRLGVDDSNINEGLDYFIEELSKIGVNTFYVHARIALLKGLDPKENRTIPPLNHERVFQIKKDFKHLNIVINGGIEDFKMAKDKFLKLDGIMVGRSAYDFPFKLFDVDRIFYNSTEPNNSLISVIDEMFEYIDTLDFKDEIKTKFHMLNLFKGLKNAK
;
A
#
# COMPACT_ATOMS: atom_id res chain seq x y z
N LYS A 1 -15.57 21.14 12.54
CA LYS A 1 -15.72 19.99 11.64
C LYS A 1 -15.69 20.49 10.20
N VAL A 2 -14.69 20.13 9.43
CA VAL A 2 -14.45 20.69 8.08
C VAL A 2 -15.06 19.81 6.99
N SER A 3 -15.29 18.52 7.27
CA SER A 3 -15.83 17.57 6.29
C SER A 3 -16.77 16.56 6.96
N SER A 4 -17.80 16.13 6.22
CA SER A 4 -18.62 14.97 6.57
C SER A 4 -18.08 13.66 6.03
N LYS A 5 -17.01 13.71 5.22
CA LYS A 5 -16.36 12.52 4.66
C LYS A 5 -15.40 11.90 5.65
N GLU A 6 -15.26 10.60 5.58
CA GLU A 6 -14.24 9.86 6.32
C GLU A 6 -12.84 10.33 5.90
N VAL A 7 -11.96 10.48 6.88
CA VAL A 7 -10.55 10.86 6.68
C VAL A 7 -9.67 9.76 7.23
N SER A 8 -8.73 9.32 6.41
CA SER A 8 -7.66 8.40 6.82
C SER A 8 -6.30 9.08 6.76
N VAL A 9 -5.35 8.59 7.52
CA VAL A 9 -4.00 9.16 7.59
C VAL A 9 -2.96 8.12 7.23
N LYS A 10 -2.04 8.47 6.30
CA LYS A 10 -0.90 7.64 5.96
C LYS A 10 0.36 8.20 6.60
N ILE A 11 1.01 7.38 7.44
CA ILE A 11 2.16 7.77 8.25
C ILE A 11 3.33 6.79 8.11
N ARG A 12 4.50 7.21 8.60
CA ARG A 12 5.63 6.34 8.92
C ARG A 12 5.76 6.18 10.44
N LEU A 13 6.65 5.29 10.89
CA LEU A 13 6.88 5.06 12.32
C LEU A 13 7.52 6.27 13.01
N GLY A 14 8.14 7.16 12.27
CA GLY A 14 8.78 8.37 12.77
C GLY A 14 9.66 9.02 11.71
N VAL A 15 10.33 10.08 12.08
CA VAL A 15 11.23 10.86 11.23
C VAL A 15 12.56 11.03 11.97
N ASP A 16 13.68 10.72 11.29
CA ASP A 16 15.04 10.79 11.84
C ASP A 16 15.13 10.13 13.24
N ASP A 17 15.54 10.86 14.25
CA ASP A 17 15.72 10.37 15.62
C ASP A 17 14.44 10.48 16.48
N SER A 18 13.26 10.65 15.86
CA SER A 18 12.01 10.77 16.61
C SER A 18 11.71 9.51 17.43
N ASN A 19 11.10 9.69 18.60
CA ASN A 19 10.63 8.58 19.42
C ASN A 19 9.47 7.86 18.72
N ILE A 20 9.79 6.67 18.15
CA ILE A 20 8.82 5.85 17.43
C ILE A 20 7.76 5.18 18.32
N ASN A 21 7.91 5.26 19.62
CA ASN A 21 6.93 4.75 20.59
C ASN A 21 6.03 5.90 21.06
N GLU A 22 6.44 6.63 22.07
CA GLU A 22 5.59 7.67 22.69
C GLU A 22 5.16 8.77 21.73
N GLY A 23 6.07 9.24 20.87
CA GLY A 23 5.75 10.30 19.90
C GLY A 23 4.74 9.88 18.85
N LEU A 24 4.86 8.64 18.34
CA LEU A 24 3.93 8.09 17.38
C LEU A 24 2.57 7.77 18.02
N ASP A 25 2.56 7.22 19.23
CA ASP A 25 1.33 6.89 19.95
C ASP A 25 0.54 8.17 20.29
N TYR A 26 1.22 9.20 20.77
CA TYR A 26 0.60 10.50 21.02
C TYR A 26 -0.02 11.09 19.74
N PHE A 27 0.70 11.00 18.62
CA PHE A 27 0.19 11.50 17.32
C PHE A 27 -1.08 10.76 16.88
N ILE A 28 -1.09 9.42 17.00
CA ILE A 28 -2.25 8.60 16.65
C ILE A 28 -3.42 8.92 17.59
N GLU A 29 -3.17 9.02 18.89
CA GLU A 29 -4.18 9.34 19.89
C GLU A 29 -4.84 10.70 19.62
N GLU A 30 -4.06 11.76 19.40
CA GLU A 30 -4.60 13.10 19.12
C GLU A 30 -5.45 13.14 17.86
N LEU A 31 -5.03 12.47 16.80
CA LEU A 31 -5.83 12.38 15.58
C LEU A 31 -7.09 11.55 15.79
N SER A 32 -7.05 10.50 16.59
CA SER A 32 -8.23 9.68 16.87
C SER A 32 -9.30 10.46 17.64
N LYS A 33 -8.92 11.34 18.57
CA LYS A 33 -9.83 12.22 19.33
C LYS A 33 -10.64 13.17 18.43
N ILE A 34 -10.11 13.53 17.28
CA ILE A 34 -10.80 14.38 16.29
C ILE A 34 -11.53 13.58 15.20
N GLY A 35 -11.58 12.25 15.33
CA GLY A 35 -12.40 11.37 14.49
C GLY A 35 -11.65 10.67 13.34
N VAL A 36 -10.31 10.63 13.35
CA VAL A 36 -9.55 9.78 12.43
C VAL A 36 -9.54 8.36 12.96
N ASN A 37 -10.16 7.44 12.21
CA ASN A 37 -10.29 6.03 12.63
C ASN A 37 -9.41 5.06 11.84
N THR A 38 -8.82 5.50 10.73
CA THR A 38 -8.04 4.63 9.84
C THR A 38 -6.63 5.19 9.58
N PHE A 39 -5.63 4.37 9.91
CA PHE A 39 -4.21 4.72 9.75
C PHE A 39 -3.49 3.70 8.87
N TYR A 40 -2.87 4.18 7.79
CA TYR A 40 -1.97 3.41 6.94
C TYR A 40 -0.54 3.62 7.43
N VAL A 41 0.03 2.61 8.05
CA VAL A 41 1.33 2.71 8.72
C VAL A 41 2.43 2.06 7.89
N HIS A 42 3.31 2.87 7.30
CA HIS A 42 4.52 2.34 6.65
C HIS A 42 5.53 1.96 7.74
N ALA A 43 5.85 0.66 7.81
CA ALA A 43 6.67 0.05 8.86
C ALA A 43 8.16 0.43 8.78
N ARG A 44 8.48 1.69 8.46
CA ARG A 44 9.83 2.26 8.42
C ARG A 44 9.82 3.69 8.97
N ILE A 45 10.93 4.12 9.55
CA ILE A 45 11.18 5.55 9.79
C ILE A 45 11.49 6.27 8.47
N ALA A 46 11.35 7.58 8.46
CA ALA A 46 11.84 8.44 7.38
C ALA A 46 13.16 9.08 7.83
N LEU A 47 14.21 8.97 7.01
CA LEU A 47 15.45 9.69 7.20
C LEU A 47 15.47 10.86 6.22
N LEU A 48 15.34 12.08 6.74
CA LEU A 48 15.27 13.30 5.91
C LEU A 48 16.64 13.76 5.43
N LYS A 49 17.69 13.35 6.14
CA LYS A 49 19.08 13.70 5.81
C LYS A 49 19.82 12.48 5.26
N GLY A 50 20.51 12.65 4.15
CA GLY A 50 21.44 11.66 3.60
C GLY A 50 20.83 10.56 2.74
N LEU A 51 19.50 10.48 2.60
CA LEU A 51 18.83 9.51 1.73
C LEU A 51 17.86 10.20 0.77
N ASP A 52 17.86 9.76 -0.48
CA ASP A 52 16.84 10.16 -1.43
C ASP A 52 15.48 9.47 -1.14
N PRO A 53 14.37 9.88 -1.80
CA PRO A 53 13.07 9.27 -1.59
C PRO A 53 13.00 7.78 -1.96
N LYS A 54 13.84 7.28 -2.88
CA LYS A 54 13.90 5.87 -3.28
C LYS A 54 14.63 5.06 -2.21
N GLU A 55 15.76 5.55 -1.74
CA GLU A 55 16.55 4.97 -0.65
C GLU A 55 15.76 4.90 0.65
N ASN A 56 15.01 5.94 0.99
CA ASN A 56 14.12 5.96 2.16
C ASN A 56 13.02 4.89 2.15
N ARG A 57 12.75 4.28 1.00
CA ARG A 57 11.80 3.17 0.89
C ARG A 57 12.44 1.79 1.02
N THR A 58 13.77 1.72 1.07
CA THR A 58 14.53 0.46 1.06
C THR A 58 15.51 0.34 2.20
N ILE A 59 16.30 1.38 2.48
CA ILE A 59 17.41 1.34 3.43
C ILE A 59 16.96 1.30 4.90
N PRO A 60 16.06 2.17 5.39
CA PRO A 60 15.61 2.03 6.78
C PRO A 60 14.97 0.67 7.01
N PRO A 61 15.30 -0.05 8.09
CA PRO A 61 14.78 -1.39 8.33
C PRO A 61 13.26 -1.40 8.53
N LEU A 62 12.62 -2.49 8.13
CA LEU A 62 11.21 -2.73 8.42
C LEU A 62 11.03 -3.12 9.89
N ASN A 63 10.11 -2.46 10.55
CA ASN A 63 9.68 -2.79 11.91
C ASN A 63 8.18 -3.10 11.93
N HIS A 64 7.81 -4.31 11.53
CA HIS A 64 6.43 -4.77 11.54
C HIS A 64 5.90 -4.94 12.97
N GLU A 65 6.77 -5.31 13.91
CA GLU A 65 6.40 -5.50 15.33
C GLU A 65 5.81 -4.22 15.93
N ARG A 66 6.37 -3.05 15.58
CA ARG A 66 5.84 -1.77 16.03
C ARG A 66 4.41 -1.52 15.51
N VAL A 67 4.09 -1.96 14.28
CA VAL A 67 2.73 -1.84 13.72
C VAL A 67 1.76 -2.75 14.47
N PHE A 68 2.17 -3.97 14.81
CA PHE A 68 1.36 -4.86 15.65
C PHE A 68 1.12 -4.28 17.06
N GLN A 69 2.14 -3.63 17.63
CA GLN A 69 1.99 -2.97 18.92
C GLN A 69 0.97 -1.83 18.85
N ILE A 70 1.02 -0.97 17.82
CA ILE A 70 0.01 0.07 17.59
C ILE A 70 -1.41 -0.54 17.56
N LYS A 71 -1.63 -1.62 16.82
CA LYS A 71 -2.95 -2.27 16.78
C LYS A 71 -3.39 -2.81 18.14
N LYS A 72 -2.45 -3.34 18.93
CA LYS A 72 -2.73 -3.85 20.27
C LYS A 72 -3.15 -2.74 21.23
N ASP A 73 -2.49 -1.57 21.13
CA ASP A 73 -2.73 -0.42 22.00
C ASP A 73 -3.99 0.35 21.56
N PHE A 74 -4.23 0.46 20.28
CA PHE A 74 -5.38 1.16 19.67
C PHE A 74 -6.35 0.18 19.01
N LYS A 75 -6.92 -0.74 19.75
CA LYS A 75 -7.80 -1.83 19.24
C LYS A 75 -9.02 -1.33 18.46
N HIS A 76 -9.52 -0.15 18.80
CA HIS A 76 -10.67 0.48 18.17
C HIS A 76 -10.38 1.15 16.84
N LEU A 77 -9.10 1.35 16.48
CA LEU A 77 -8.69 1.96 15.23
C LEU A 77 -8.41 0.91 14.15
N ASN A 78 -8.64 1.29 12.91
CA ASN A 78 -8.25 0.50 11.74
C ASN A 78 -6.78 0.76 11.42
N ILE A 79 -5.94 -0.24 11.62
CA ILE A 79 -4.51 -0.18 11.36
C ILE A 79 -4.17 -1.02 10.13
N VAL A 80 -3.80 -0.35 9.06
CA VAL A 80 -3.41 -0.94 7.78
C VAL A 80 -1.90 -0.88 7.63
N ILE A 81 -1.27 -2.04 7.45
CA ILE A 81 0.18 -2.12 7.31
C ILE A 81 0.63 -1.83 5.87
N ASN A 82 1.76 -1.12 5.74
CA ASN A 82 2.45 -0.90 4.48
C ASN A 82 3.96 -1.16 4.65
N GLY A 83 4.61 -1.62 3.60
CA GLY A 83 6.08 -1.80 3.51
C GLY A 83 6.54 -3.25 3.46
N GLY A 84 7.33 -3.57 2.43
CA GLY A 84 7.95 -4.89 2.24
C GLY A 84 6.97 -6.02 1.91
N ILE A 85 5.82 -5.72 1.33
CA ILE A 85 4.78 -6.71 1.02
C ILE A 85 4.88 -7.08 -0.46
N GLU A 86 5.35 -8.29 -0.72
CA GLU A 86 5.59 -8.80 -2.07
C GLU A 86 4.83 -10.11 -2.37
N ASP A 87 4.63 -10.95 -1.36
CA ASP A 87 3.85 -12.18 -1.42
C ASP A 87 2.54 -12.00 -0.65
N PHE A 88 1.40 -12.10 -1.34
CA PHE A 88 0.09 -11.83 -0.76
C PHE A 88 -0.42 -12.98 0.11
N LYS A 89 -0.05 -14.23 -0.19
CA LYS A 89 -0.43 -15.37 0.66
C LYS A 89 0.29 -15.30 2.01
N MET A 90 1.61 -15.11 1.97
CA MET A 90 2.40 -14.91 3.20
C MET A 90 1.92 -13.66 3.97
N ALA A 91 1.57 -12.59 3.26
CA ALA A 91 1.09 -11.37 3.89
C ALA A 91 -0.26 -11.56 4.60
N LYS A 92 -1.21 -12.32 4.00
CA LYS A 92 -2.47 -12.67 4.64
C LYS A 92 -2.24 -13.33 5.99
N ASP A 93 -1.41 -14.36 6.03
CA ASP A 93 -1.15 -15.12 7.25
C ASP A 93 -0.39 -14.28 8.30
N LYS A 94 0.66 -13.58 7.86
CA LYS A 94 1.51 -12.78 8.73
C LYS A 94 0.77 -11.61 9.37
N PHE A 95 -0.10 -10.94 8.62
CA PHE A 95 -0.76 -9.70 9.05
C PHE A 95 -2.23 -9.88 9.43
N LEU A 96 -2.67 -11.11 9.69
CA LEU A 96 -4.06 -11.47 10.03
C LEU A 96 -4.63 -10.67 11.21
N LYS A 97 -3.78 -10.18 12.12
CA LYS A 97 -4.19 -9.41 13.31
C LYS A 97 -4.37 -7.92 13.04
N LEU A 98 -4.09 -7.45 11.83
CA LEU A 98 -4.27 -6.08 11.39
C LEU A 98 -5.53 -5.96 10.53
N ASP A 99 -6.02 -4.74 10.36
CA ASP A 99 -7.30 -4.50 9.67
C ASP A 99 -7.14 -4.44 8.15
N GLY A 100 -5.90 -4.40 7.64
CA GLY A 100 -5.65 -4.40 6.23
C GLY A 100 -4.17 -4.34 5.84
N ILE A 101 -3.94 -4.48 4.55
CA ILE A 101 -2.62 -4.49 3.93
C ILE A 101 -2.62 -3.49 2.79
N MET A 102 -1.68 -2.55 2.80
CA MET A 102 -1.47 -1.61 1.72
C MET A 102 -0.24 -2.00 0.91
N VAL A 103 -0.44 -2.26 -0.38
CA VAL A 103 0.63 -2.60 -1.31
C VAL A 103 0.92 -1.40 -2.22
N GLY A 104 2.18 -1.18 -2.53
CA GLY A 104 2.60 -0.12 -3.45
C GLY A 104 3.39 -0.67 -4.62
N ARG A 105 4.70 -0.71 -4.50
CA ARG A 105 5.61 -1.10 -5.60
C ARG A 105 5.30 -2.47 -6.17
N SER A 106 5.00 -3.47 -5.35
CA SER A 106 4.69 -4.82 -5.84
C SER A 106 3.45 -4.83 -6.74
N ALA A 107 2.44 -4.01 -6.47
CA ALA A 107 1.27 -3.87 -7.32
C ALA A 107 1.60 -3.14 -8.63
N TYR A 108 2.47 -2.12 -8.58
CA TYR A 108 2.89 -1.37 -9.76
C TYR A 108 3.85 -2.18 -10.64
N ASP A 109 4.83 -2.85 -10.04
CA ASP A 109 5.86 -3.60 -10.76
C ASP A 109 5.34 -4.94 -11.33
N PHE A 110 4.32 -5.53 -10.67
CA PHE A 110 3.75 -6.84 -11.02
C PHE A 110 2.23 -6.80 -10.86
N PRO A 111 1.50 -6.01 -11.65
CA PRO A 111 0.06 -5.79 -11.47
C PRO A 111 -0.78 -7.06 -11.58
N PHE A 112 -0.34 -8.06 -12.34
CA PHE A 112 -1.04 -9.35 -12.44
C PHE A 112 -1.12 -10.11 -11.10
N LYS A 113 -0.28 -9.82 -10.12
CA LYS A 113 -0.43 -10.36 -8.75
C LYS A 113 -1.76 -9.98 -8.11
N LEU A 114 -2.35 -8.84 -8.54
CA LEU A 114 -3.64 -8.38 -8.03
C LEU A 114 -4.81 -9.28 -8.46
N PHE A 115 -4.67 -10.08 -9.51
CA PHE A 115 -5.72 -11.00 -9.97
C PHE A 115 -6.12 -12.03 -8.91
N ASP A 116 -5.21 -12.36 -8.00
CA ASP A 116 -5.47 -13.32 -6.94
C ASP A 116 -5.97 -12.70 -5.63
N VAL A 117 -6.08 -11.40 -5.53
CA VAL A 117 -6.39 -10.70 -4.26
C VAL A 117 -7.75 -11.13 -3.72
N ASP A 118 -8.78 -11.13 -4.54
CA ASP A 118 -10.13 -11.47 -4.11
C ASP A 118 -10.23 -12.93 -3.63
N ARG A 119 -9.54 -13.85 -4.31
CA ARG A 119 -9.45 -15.24 -3.88
C ARG A 119 -8.64 -15.39 -2.59
N ILE A 120 -7.52 -14.69 -2.45
CA ILE A 120 -6.63 -14.80 -1.29
C ILE A 120 -7.29 -14.20 -0.05
N PHE A 121 -7.84 -12.99 -0.14
CA PHE A 121 -8.29 -12.24 1.04
C PHE A 121 -9.79 -12.40 1.32
N TYR A 122 -10.63 -12.57 0.30
CA TYR A 122 -12.07 -12.59 0.43
C TYR A 122 -12.70 -13.94 0.10
N ASN A 123 -11.87 -14.98 -0.18
CA ASN A 123 -12.30 -16.32 -0.57
C ASN A 123 -13.28 -16.34 -1.76
N SER A 124 -13.10 -15.39 -2.69
CA SER A 124 -13.92 -15.33 -3.90
C SER A 124 -13.73 -16.58 -4.74
N THR A 125 -14.83 -17.10 -5.27
CA THR A 125 -14.87 -18.21 -6.24
C THR A 125 -15.05 -17.71 -7.67
N GLU A 126 -15.23 -16.40 -7.85
CA GLU A 126 -15.37 -15.80 -9.17
C GLU A 126 -14.07 -16.01 -10.00
N PRO A 127 -14.20 -16.20 -11.31
CA PRO A 127 -13.03 -16.31 -12.16
C PRO A 127 -12.24 -15.02 -12.15
N ASN A 128 -10.93 -15.16 -12.08
CA ASN A 128 -10.03 -13.99 -12.17
C ASN A 128 -10.17 -13.34 -13.54
N ASN A 129 -10.04 -12.02 -13.59
CA ASN A 129 -9.85 -11.30 -14.85
C ASN A 129 -8.66 -11.90 -15.61
N SER A 130 -8.78 -12.00 -16.92
CA SER A 130 -7.65 -12.40 -17.75
C SER A 130 -6.75 -11.20 -18.06
N LEU A 131 -5.46 -11.45 -18.29
CA LEU A 131 -4.57 -10.40 -18.76
C LEU A 131 -5.10 -9.74 -20.06
N ILE A 132 -5.71 -10.54 -20.93
CA ILE A 132 -6.27 -10.06 -22.21
C ILE A 132 -7.43 -9.10 -21.94
N SER A 133 -8.39 -9.46 -21.06
CA SER A 133 -9.51 -8.57 -20.77
C SER A 133 -9.07 -7.24 -20.16
N VAL A 134 -8.06 -7.26 -19.28
CA VAL A 134 -7.50 -6.03 -18.71
C VAL A 134 -6.82 -5.16 -19.79
N ILE A 135 -6.13 -5.78 -20.75
CA ILE A 135 -5.50 -5.05 -21.85
C ILE A 135 -6.57 -4.43 -22.75
N ASP A 136 -7.63 -5.16 -23.08
CA ASP A 136 -8.72 -4.65 -23.92
C ASP A 136 -9.41 -3.45 -23.26
N GLU A 137 -9.77 -3.56 -21.97
CA GLU A 137 -10.35 -2.45 -21.21
C GLU A 137 -9.39 -1.22 -21.14
N MET A 138 -8.08 -1.48 -21.01
CA MET A 138 -7.09 -0.40 -21.02
C MET A 138 -6.98 0.28 -22.38
N PHE A 139 -7.10 -0.44 -23.48
CA PHE A 139 -7.13 0.18 -24.81
C PHE A 139 -8.38 1.03 -25.00
N GLU A 140 -9.55 0.54 -24.60
CA GLU A 140 -10.80 1.33 -24.63
C GLU A 140 -10.65 2.62 -23.82
N TYR A 141 -10.02 2.56 -22.63
CA TYR A 141 -9.74 3.76 -21.81
C TYR A 141 -8.76 4.70 -22.53
N ILE A 142 -7.68 4.20 -23.11
CA ILE A 142 -6.66 4.98 -23.80
C ILE A 142 -7.26 5.77 -24.97
N ASP A 143 -8.20 5.18 -25.71
CA ASP A 143 -8.87 5.83 -26.84
C ASP A 143 -9.72 7.05 -26.40
N THR A 144 -10.01 7.19 -25.12
CA THR A 144 -10.69 8.37 -24.55
C THR A 144 -9.75 9.51 -24.17
N LEU A 145 -8.43 9.28 -24.16
CA LEU A 145 -7.44 10.24 -23.67
C LEU A 145 -6.90 11.16 -24.76
N ASP A 146 -6.37 12.30 -24.36
CA ASP A 146 -5.51 13.09 -25.24
C ASP A 146 -4.16 12.41 -25.50
N PHE A 147 -3.48 12.80 -26.57
CA PHE A 147 -2.21 12.20 -27.02
C PHE A 147 -1.13 12.14 -25.92
N LYS A 148 -1.05 13.15 -25.07
CA LYS A 148 -0.04 13.22 -24.00
C LYS A 148 -0.31 12.21 -22.89
N ASP A 149 -1.56 12.07 -22.48
CA ASP A 149 -1.96 11.15 -21.41
C ASP A 149 -2.06 9.71 -21.93
N GLU A 150 -2.39 9.51 -23.22
CA GLU A 150 -2.28 8.22 -23.91
C GLU A 150 -0.86 7.64 -23.82
N ILE A 151 0.18 8.43 -24.18
CA ILE A 151 1.56 7.97 -24.10
C ILE A 151 1.96 7.58 -22.69
N LYS A 152 1.62 8.41 -21.69
CA LYS A 152 1.93 8.10 -20.29
C LYS A 152 1.25 6.81 -19.82
N THR A 153 -0.01 6.63 -20.17
CA THR A 153 -0.78 5.44 -19.79
C THR A 153 -0.16 4.17 -20.39
N LYS A 154 0.23 4.22 -21.66
CA LYS A 154 0.93 3.10 -22.33
C LYS A 154 2.23 2.71 -21.63
N PHE A 155 3.00 3.67 -21.12
CA PHE A 155 4.21 3.37 -20.35
C PHE A 155 3.90 2.60 -19.06
N HIS A 156 2.80 2.91 -18.36
CA HIS A 156 2.40 2.16 -17.16
C HIS A 156 1.95 0.73 -17.48
N MET A 157 1.38 0.49 -18.64
CA MET A 157 0.97 -0.86 -19.09
C MET A 157 2.16 -1.81 -19.33
N LEU A 158 3.36 -1.32 -19.58
CA LEU A 158 4.53 -2.17 -19.82
C LEU A 158 4.79 -3.15 -18.65
N ASN A 159 4.42 -2.79 -17.44
CA ASN A 159 4.56 -3.66 -16.27
C ASN A 159 3.61 -4.88 -16.30
N LEU A 160 2.54 -4.84 -17.09
CA LEU A 160 1.65 -6.00 -17.30
C LEU A 160 2.36 -7.17 -17.98
N PHE A 161 3.44 -6.90 -18.72
CA PHE A 161 4.19 -7.92 -19.45
C PHE A 161 5.44 -8.38 -18.71
N LYS A 162 5.77 -7.77 -17.58
CA LYS A 162 7.00 -8.05 -16.82
C LYS A 162 7.04 -9.50 -16.34
N GLY A 163 8.09 -10.22 -16.75
CA GLY A 163 8.28 -11.64 -16.41
C GLY A 163 7.64 -12.62 -17.39
N LEU A 164 6.96 -12.16 -18.41
CA LEU A 164 6.49 -13.02 -19.51
C LEU A 164 7.63 -13.36 -20.47
N LYS A 165 7.57 -14.56 -21.06
CA LYS A 165 8.55 -14.97 -22.08
C LYS A 165 8.50 -13.99 -23.26
N ASN A 166 9.66 -13.48 -23.66
CA ASN A 166 9.85 -12.49 -24.73
C ASN A 166 9.38 -11.05 -24.39
N ALA A 167 8.93 -10.75 -23.19
CA ALA A 167 8.80 -9.37 -22.75
C ALA A 167 10.20 -8.79 -22.48
N LYS A 168 10.52 -7.62 -23.07
CA LYS A 168 11.79 -6.92 -22.87
C LYS A 168 11.63 -5.84 -21.79
#